data_b0491bf96f11d1be05699db06ce54cff
#
_entry.id   b0491bf96f11d1be05699db06ce54cff
#
_cell.length_a   1.000
_cell.length_b   1.000
_cell.length_c   1.000
_cell.angle_alpha   90.00
_cell.angle_beta   90.00
_cell.angle_gamma   90.00
#
_symmetry.space_group_name_H-M   'P 1'
#
loop_
_entity.id
_entity.type
_entity.pdbx_description
1 polymer ?
#
loop_
_entity_poly.entity_id
_entity_poly.type
_entity_poly.pdbx_seq_one_letter_code
_entity_poly.pdbx_strand_id
1 'polypeptide(L)'
;VPRLLVTGGAGFIGANFVHHWLARHPGDLVVVLDALTYAGNRANLEPAAGRGELVFVEGDIRTPGLAERLLREHEITTLVHFAAESHVDRSIHGPDAFIETNVLGTHELLKAARAVWLEGNAREEVRFHHISTDEVYGSLGPADPPFTEVSPYAPNSPYAASKAASDHLVRSYHHTYGLPVTTSNCSNNYGPYQFPEKLIPLMLVNALEGKSLPVYGDGRHVRDWLYVGDHCRAVEQVVRHGRVGETYNVGGRSERSNLELVRLLCRLIEERFAADQSLGRRFPGCPAAGGAPVSDLIAFVKDRPGHDRRYAIDDGKLRDELGFRPEETLESGLTRTVDWYLTHEPWWRGVMDGSYHAWTARHYGVPG
;
A
#
# COMPACT_ATOMS: atom_id res chain seq x y z
N VAL A 1 -2.35 27.42 -3.34
CA VAL A 1 -1.73 26.44 -2.45
C VAL A 1 -2.66 25.23 -2.41
N PRO A 2 -2.21 24.05 -2.83
CA PRO A 2 -3.04 22.85 -2.79
C PRO A 2 -3.55 22.51 -1.39
N ARG A 3 -4.81 22.07 -1.31
CA ARG A 3 -5.48 21.65 -0.07
C ARG A 3 -5.93 20.20 -0.31
N LEU A 4 -5.28 19.27 0.37
CA LEU A 4 -5.47 17.84 0.14
C LEU A 4 -6.41 17.20 1.15
N LEU A 5 -7.30 16.33 0.68
CA LEU A 5 -7.93 15.29 1.50
C LEU A 5 -7.28 13.95 1.15
N VAL A 6 -6.61 13.34 2.12
CA VAL A 6 -5.98 12.02 2.00
C VAL A 6 -6.79 11.02 2.81
N THR A 7 -7.51 10.13 2.14
CA THR A 7 -8.25 9.06 2.83
C THR A 7 -7.35 7.84 3.03
N GLY A 8 -7.47 7.16 4.16
CA GLY A 8 -6.55 6.05 4.50
C GLY A 8 -5.13 6.53 4.83
N GLY A 9 -5.00 7.81 5.23
CA GLY A 9 -3.70 8.44 5.46
C GLY A 9 -2.98 7.98 6.73
N ALA A 10 -3.63 7.24 7.64
CA ALA A 10 -3.00 6.60 8.79
C ALA A 10 -2.57 5.15 8.51
N GLY A 11 -2.86 4.61 7.32
CA GLY A 11 -2.39 3.32 6.83
C GLY A 11 -0.96 3.37 6.29
N PHE A 12 -0.46 2.24 5.80
CA PHE A 12 0.91 2.07 5.31
C PHE A 12 1.29 3.08 4.21
N ILE A 13 0.66 2.99 3.03
CA ILE A 13 1.02 3.82 1.88
C ILE A 13 0.59 5.27 2.11
N GLY A 14 -0.62 5.47 2.67
CA GLY A 14 -1.15 6.81 2.93
C GLY A 14 -0.28 7.64 3.89
N ALA A 15 0.24 7.04 4.98
CA ALA A 15 1.12 7.74 5.91
C ALA A 15 2.45 8.13 5.25
N ASN A 16 3.07 7.22 4.48
CA ASN A 16 4.27 7.53 3.70
C ASN A 16 4.01 8.66 2.69
N PHE A 17 2.83 8.68 2.06
CA PHE A 17 2.46 9.76 1.14
C PHE A 17 2.29 11.10 1.88
N VAL A 18 1.64 11.12 3.05
CA VAL A 18 1.51 12.34 3.87
C VAL A 18 2.89 12.87 4.28
N HIS A 19 3.80 11.99 4.73
CA HIS A 19 5.18 12.38 5.05
C HIS A 19 5.92 12.95 3.84
N HIS A 20 5.81 12.27 2.71
CA HIS A 20 6.43 12.69 1.45
C HIS A 20 5.90 14.06 1.00
N TRP A 21 4.57 14.24 1.01
CA TRP A 21 3.95 15.47 0.54
C TRP A 21 4.34 16.67 1.42
N LEU A 22 4.16 16.56 2.73
CA LEU A 22 4.46 17.65 3.66
C LEU A 22 5.96 18.00 3.72
N ALA A 23 6.84 17.04 3.48
CA ALA A 23 8.28 17.32 3.39
C ALA A 23 8.65 18.14 2.15
N ARG A 24 7.92 17.99 1.04
CA ARG A 24 8.17 18.67 -0.23
C ARG A 24 7.35 19.94 -0.39
N HIS A 25 6.19 19.99 0.25
CA HIS A 25 5.20 21.09 0.15
C HIS A 25 4.77 21.57 1.54
N PRO A 26 5.68 22.18 2.32
CA PRO A 26 5.41 22.53 3.72
C PRO A 26 4.36 23.64 3.90
N GLY A 27 3.96 24.31 2.81
CA GLY A 27 2.88 25.32 2.82
C GLY A 27 1.49 24.78 2.50
N ASP A 28 1.37 23.47 2.19
CA ASP A 28 0.09 22.88 1.82
C ASP A 28 -0.68 22.38 3.06
N LEU A 29 -2.02 22.42 2.99
CA LEU A 29 -2.89 21.78 3.97
C LEU A 29 -3.11 20.33 3.56
N VAL A 30 -2.91 19.39 4.49
CA VAL A 30 -3.28 17.99 4.35
C VAL A 30 -4.29 17.62 5.43
N VAL A 31 -5.53 17.30 5.00
CA VAL A 31 -6.55 16.72 5.86
C VAL A 31 -6.52 15.20 5.67
N VAL A 32 -6.28 14.45 6.73
CA VAL A 32 -6.32 12.98 6.71
C VAL A 32 -7.67 12.51 7.23
N LEU A 33 -8.37 11.69 6.46
CA LEU A 33 -9.57 10.97 6.88
C LEU A 33 -9.24 9.48 6.98
N ASP A 34 -9.34 8.91 8.18
CA ASP A 34 -9.05 7.50 8.41
C ASP A 34 -9.99 6.92 9.48
N ALA A 35 -10.48 5.71 9.25
CA ALA A 35 -11.37 5.02 10.19
C ALA A 35 -10.64 4.27 11.29
N LEU A 36 -9.29 4.27 11.28
CA LEU A 36 -8.43 3.56 12.22
C LEU A 36 -8.84 2.09 12.39
N THR A 37 -9.11 1.41 11.27
CA THR A 37 -9.33 -0.04 11.28
C THR A 37 -8.03 -0.77 11.64
N TYR A 38 -8.00 -2.09 11.56
CA TYR A 38 -6.89 -2.91 12.03
C TYR A 38 -5.48 -2.50 11.53
N ALA A 39 -5.37 -1.91 10.34
CA ALA A 39 -4.10 -1.47 9.72
C ALA A 39 -3.87 0.05 9.80
N GLY A 40 -4.85 0.82 10.26
CA GLY A 40 -4.74 2.25 10.49
C GLY A 40 -4.15 2.54 11.87
N ASN A 41 -3.11 3.37 11.93
CA ASN A 41 -2.50 3.77 13.18
C ASN A 41 -2.13 5.26 13.15
N ARG A 42 -2.76 6.04 14.04
CA ARG A 42 -2.49 7.49 14.13
C ARG A 42 -1.01 7.82 14.40
N ALA A 43 -0.31 6.94 15.13
CA ALA A 43 1.13 7.11 15.39
C ALA A 43 1.97 7.14 14.10
N ASN A 44 1.47 6.56 13.00
CA ASN A 44 2.15 6.64 11.70
C ASN A 44 2.29 8.08 11.19
N LEU A 45 1.48 9.02 11.68
CA LEU A 45 1.49 10.43 11.27
C LEU A 45 2.33 11.33 12.18
N GLU A 46 2.78 10.85 13.35
CA GLU A 46 3.55 11.65 14.31
C GLU A 46 4.81 12.30 13.69
N PRO A 47 5.60 11.62 12.83
CA PRO A 47 6.76 12.24 12.21
C PRO A 47 6.44 13.35 11.21
N ALA A 48 5.19 13.48 10.75
CA ALA A 48 4.72 14.56 9.90
C ALA A 48 4.27 15.78 10.71
N ALA A 49 4.06 15.64 12.01
CA ALA A 49 3.64 16.74 12.87
C ALA A 49 4.66 17.87 12.85
N GLY A 50 4.18 19.10 12.59
CA GLY A 50 5.01 20.31 12.52
C GLY A 50 5.77 20.51 11.20
N ARG A 51 5.60 19.63 10.20
CA ARG A 51 6.20 19.83 8.85
C ARG A 51 5.33 20.63 7.89
N GLY A 52 4.08 20.90 8.28
CA GLY A 52 3.08 21.63 7.50
C GLY A 52 1.77 21.68 8.25
N GLU A 53 0.69 22.05 7.59
CA GLU A 53 -0.64 22.04 8.20
C GLU A 53 -1.27 20.66 8.02
N LEU A 54 -1.30 19.87 9.10
CA LEU A 54 -1.88 18.52 9.12
C LEU A 54 -3.10 18.50 10.06
N VAL A 55 -4.25 18.18 9.48
CA VAL A 55 -5.50 17.95 10.22
C VAL A 55 -5.85 16.46 10.15
N PHE A 56 -6.11 15.84 11.29
CA PHE A 56 -6.55 14.45 11.36
C PHE A 56 -8.02 14.38 11.74
N VAL A 57 -8.79 13.64 10.94
CA VAL A 57 -10.21 13.37 11.16
C VAL A 57 -10.40 11.85 11.24
N GLU A 58 -10.81 11.36 12.41
CA GLU A 58 -11.25 9.96 12.55
C GLU A 58 -12.65 9.81 11.98
N GLY A 59 -12.80 8.94 10.98
CA GLY A 59 -14.09 8.71 10.34
C GLY A 59 -14.00 7.74 9.17
N ASP A 60 -15.14 7.15 8.85
CA ASP A 60 -15.29 6.17 7.78
C ASP A 60 -15.73 6.85 6.48
N ILE A 61 -15.07 6.54 5.38
CA ILE A 61 -15.42 7.05 4.04
C ILE A 61 -16.84 6.68 3.60
N ARG A 62 -17.43 5.63 4.21
CA ARG A 62 -18.81 5.19 3.97
C ARG A 62 -19.84 6.09 4.66
N THR A 63 -19.42 6.97 5.57
CA THR A 63 -20.35 7.84 6.32
C THR A 63 -20.95 8.89 5.39
N PRO A 64 -22.27 8.88 5.14
CA PRO A 64 -22.91 9.83 4.25
C PRO A 64 -22.65 11.28 4.65
N GLY A 65 -22.28 12.13 3.68
CA GLY A 65 -22.04 13.56 3.89
C GLY A 65 -20.72 13.92 4.59
N LEU A 66 -19.99 12.97 5.18
CA LEU A 66 -18.72 13.28 5.86
C LEU A 66 -17.69 13.85 4.88
N ALA A 67 -17.44 13.16 3.77
CA ALA A 67 -16.50 13.62 2.77
C ALA A 67 -16.93 14.98 2.18
N GLU A 68 -18.21 15.17 1.87
CA GLU A 68 -18.72 16.44 1.36
C GLU A 68 -18.47 17.59 2.34
N ARG A 69 -18.75 17.38 3.64
CA ARG A 69 -18.46 18.35 4.68
C ARG A 69 -16.97 18.72 4.72
N LEU A 70 -16.07 17.73 4.70
CA LEU A 70 -14.62 17.98 4.73
C LEU A 70 -14.13 18.74 3.49
N LEU A 71 -14.65 18.36 2.30
CA LEU A 71 -14.30 19.04 1.05
C LEU A 71 -14.70 20.53 1.10
N ARG A 72 -15.86 20.89 1.67
CA ARG A 72 -16.34 22.26 1.82
C ARG A 72 -15.61 23.03 2.93
N GLU A 73 -15.54 22.43 4.12
CA GLU A 73 -14.99 23.06 5.34
C GLU A 73 -13.52 23.44 5.17
N HIS A 74 -12.75 22.58 4.50
CA HIS A 74 -11.32 22.78 4.28
C HIS A 74 -11.00 23.28 2.87
N GLU A 75 -12.00 23.61 2.05
CA GLU A 75 -11.84 24.07 0.65
C GLU A 75 -10.88 23.15 -0.14
N ILE A 76 -11.08 21.85 -0.02
CA ILE A 76 -10.20 20.84 -0.62
C ILE A 76 -10.24 20.92 -2.14
N THR A 77 -9.07 20.99 -2.75
CA THR A 77 -8.90 20.98 -4.22
C THR A 77 -8.40 19.64 -4.75
N THR A 78 -7.78 18.82 -3.90
CA THR A 78 -7.24 17.52 -4.30
C THR A 78 -7.65 16.44 -3.32
N LEU A 79 -8.27 15.36 -3.81
CA LEU A 79 -8.56 14.16 -3.02
C LEU A 79 -7.68 13.01 -3.51
N VAL A 80 -6.88 12.44 -2.59
CA VAL A 80 -6.05 11.26 -2.86
C VAL A 80 -6.60 10.10 -2.04
N HIS A 81 -7.12 9.09 -2.74
CA HIS A 81 -7.90 8.03 -2.12
C HIS A 81 -7.09 6.75 -1.93
N PHE A 82 -6.52 6.56 -0.71
CA PHE A 82 -5.83 5.33 -0.29
C PHE A 82 -6.71 4.40 0.55
N ALA A 83 -7.79 4.89 1.17
CA ALA A 83 -8.62 4.08 2.05
C ALA A 83 -9.20 2.86 1.33
N ALA A 84 -8.85 1.68 1.79
CA ALA A 84 -9.33 0.41 1.24
C ALA A 84 -9.11 -0.74 2.23
N GLU A 85 -9.97 -1.74 2.19
CA GLU A 85 -9.63 -3.07 2.66
C GLU A 85 -8.68 -3.72 1.62
N SER A 86 -7.50 -4.23 2.03
CA SER A 86 -6.43 -4.58 1.10
C SER A 86 -5.77 -5.94 1.32
N HIS A 87 -6.22 -6.74 2.29
CA HIS A 87 -5.61 -8.04 2.57
C HIS A 87 -6.36 -9.16 1.86
N VAL A 88 -5.72 -9.76 0.83
CA VAL A 88 -6.36 -10.79 -0.03
C VAL A 88 -6.91 -11.95 0.79
N ASP A 89 -6.14 -12.50 1.76
CA ASP A 89 -6.60 -13.65 2.57
C ASP A 89 -7.84 -13.29 3.41
N ARG A 90 -7.91 -12.05 3.94
CA ARG A 90 -9.11 -11.54 4.61
C ARG A 90 -10.30 -11.45 3.66
N SER A 91 -10.08 -11.09 2.39
CA SER A 91 -11.16 -11.01 1.40
C SER A 91 -11.77 -12.36 1.06
N ILE A 92 -10.99 -13.45 1.17
CA ILE A 92 -11.48 -14.82 0.94
C ILE A 92 -12.43 -15.25 2.06
N HIS A 93 -12.17 -14.81 3.30
CA HIS A 93 -12.95 -15.19 4.47
C HIS A 93 -14.11 -14.25 4.80
N GLY A 94 -14.03 -12.97 4.40
CA GLY A 94 -15.04 -11.96 4.67
C GLY A 94 -15.09 -10.92 3.55
N PRO A 95 -15.66 -11.25 2.38
CA PRO A 95 -15.66 -10.38 1.21
C PRO A 95 -16.52 -9.12 1.37
N ASP A 96 -17.52 -9.15 2.25
CA ASP A 96 -18.49 -8.05 2.40
C ASP A 96 -17.81 -6.73 2.76
N ALA A 97 -16.85 -6.74 3.69
CA ALA A 97 -16.09 -5.55 4.09
C ALA A 97 -15.36 -4.90 2.91
N PHE A 98 -14.91 -5.71 1.94
CA PHE A 98 -14.23 -5.22 0.72
C PHE A 98 -15.21 -4.53 -0.23
N ILE A 99 -16.40 -5.07 -0.39
CA ILE A 99 -17.47 -4.43 -1.20
C ILE A 99 -17.92 -3.13 -0.53
N GLU A 100 -18.19 -3.16 0.76
CA GLU A 100 -18.64 -1.98 1.50
C GLU A 100 -17.59 -0.86 1.47
N THR A 101 -16.34 -1.15 1.79
CA THR A 101 -15.29 -0.13 1.86
C THR A 101 -14.82 0.29 0.47
N ASN A 102 -14.40 -0.69 -0.36
CA ASN A 102 -13.74 -0.35 -1.62
C ASN A 102 -14.73 0.13 -2.69
N VAL A 103 -15.95 -0.40 -2.73
CA VAL A 103 -16.94 -0.01 -3.74
C VAL A 103 -17.83 1.10 -3.23
N LEU A 104 -18.58 0.85 -2.14
CA LEU A 104 -19.53 1.83 -1.63
C LEU A 104 -18.83 3.06 -1.04
N GLY A 105 -17.73 2.87 -0.32
CA GLY A 105 -16.91 3.98 0.21
C GLY A 105 -16.34 4.86 -0.91
N THR A 106 -15.80 4.26 -1.98
CA THR A 106 -15.34 5.02 -3.16
C THR A 106 -16.48 5.77 -3.81
N HIS A 107 -17.67 5.15 -3.91
CA HIS A 107 -18.85 5.80 -4.47
C HIS A 107 -19.27 7.03 -3.64
N GLU A 108 -19.25 6.96 -2.30
CA GLU A 108 -19.56 8.10 -1.43
C GLU A 108 -18.57 9.26 -1.64
N LEU A 109 -17.26 8.97 -1.79
CA LEU A 109 -16.26 9.99 -2.09
C LEU A 109 -16.49 10.65 -3.46
N LEU A 110 -16.84 9.88 -4.48
CA LEU A 110 -17.14 10.38 -5.82
C LEU A 110 -18.40 11.26 -5.83
N LYS A 111 -19.44 10.89 -5.11
CA LYS A 111 -20.64 11.71 -4.91
C LYS A 111 -20.31 13.05 -4.27
N ALA A 112 -19.50 13.03 -3.19
CA ALA A 112 -19.06 14.22 -2.49
C ALA A 112 -18.25 15.16 -3.40
N ALA A 113 -17.27 14.61 -4.12
CA ALA A 113 -16.45 15.36 -5.06
C ALA A 113 -17.29 16.00 -6.18
N ARG A 114 -18.25 15.25 -6.74
CA ARG A 114 -19.18 15.77 -7.74
C ARG A 114 -20.02 16.93 -7.18
N ALA A 115 -20.65 16.75 -6.02
CA ALA A 115 -21.50 17.76 -5.40
C ALA A 115 -20.76 19.04 -5.05
N VAL A 116 -19.51 18.92 -4.60
CA VAL A 116 -18.71 20.11 -4.20
C VAL A 116 -18.04 20.78 -5.40
N TRP A 117 -17.44 20.00 -6.28
CA TRP A 117 -16.58 20.56 -7.33
C TRP A 117 -17.33 20.88 -8.62
N LEU A 118 -18.29 20.07 -9.03
CA LEU A 118 -19.04 20.28 -10.28
C LEU A 118 -20.33 21.07 -10.06
N GLU A 119 -21.15 20.68 -9.10
CA GLU A 119 -22.43 21.34 -8.82
C GLU A 119 -22.24 22.61 -7.97
N GLY A 120 -21.15 22.66 -7.17
CA GLY A 120 -20.76 23.83 -6.37
C GLY A 120 -20.01 24.91 -7.14
N ASN A 121 -19.76 24.73 -8.45
CA ASN A 121 -18.99 25.65 -9.30
C ASN A 121 -17.61 26.01 -8.73
N ALA A 122 -16.80 24.99 -8.36
CA ALA A 122 -15.41 25.20 -7.96
C ALA A 122 -14.68 26.01 -9.04
N ARG A 123 -14.03 27.09 -8.63
CA ARG A 123 -13.29 27.98 -9.54
C ARG A 123 -11.83 27.55 -9.72
N GLU A 124 -11.36 26.62 -8.89
CA GLU A 124 -9.98 26.14 -8.88
C GLU A 124 -9.86 24.83 -9.65
N GLU A 125 -8.66 24.53 -10.09
CA GLU A 125 -8.34 23.22 -10.67
C GLU A 125 -8.42 22.16 -9.58
N VAL A 126 -9.34 21.20 -9.75
CA VAL A 126 -9.59 20.12 -8.78
C VAL A 126 -9.16 18.78 -9.31
N ARG A 127 -8.82 17.85 -8.41
CA ARG A 127 -8.36 16.52 -8.78
C ARG A 127 -8.82 15.44 -7.80
N PHE A 128 -9.44 14.38 -8.33
CA PHE A 128 -9.66 13.13 -7.61
C PHE A 128 -8.64 12.09 -8.10
N HIS A 129 -7.73 11.66 -7.25
CA HIS A 129 -6.78 10.60 -7.57
C HIS A 129 -7.14 9.32 -6.83
N HIS A 130 -7.34 8.23 -7.57
CA HIS A 130 -7.68 6.91 -7.04
C HIS A 130 -6.46 5.98 -7.07
N ILE A 131 -6.15 5.38 -5.92
CA ILE A 131 -5.08 4.39 -5.81
C ILE A 131 -5.69 2.99 -5.99
N SER A 132 -5.23 2.27 -7.00
CA SER A 132 -5.63 0.89 -7.32
C SER A 132 -4.42 -0.06 -7.29
N THR A 133 -4.57 -1.23 -7.86
CA THR A 133 -3.61 -2.33 -7.81
C THR A 133 -3.48 -3.02 -9.16
N ASP A 134 -2.33 -3.61 -9.45
CA ASP A 134 -2.11 -4.47 -10.63
C ASP A 134 -2.91 -5.78 -10.57
N GLU A 135 -3.38 -6.17 -9.39
CA GLU A 135 -4.21 -7.39 -9.22
C GLU A 135 -5.55 -7.34 -9.99
N VAL A 136 -6.00 -6.13 -10.39
CA VAL A 136 -7.20 -5.97 -11.22
C VAL A 136 -7.07 -6.58 -12.61
N TYR A 137 -5.84 -6.69 -13.11
CA TYR A 137 -5.56 -7.28 -14.43
C TYR A 137 -5.63 -8.83 -14.44
N GLY A 138 -5.51 -9.47 -13.27
CA GLY A 138 -5.48 -10.93 -13.15
C GLY A 138 -4.07 -11.50 -13.15
N SER A 139 -3.91 -12.77 -13.59
CA SER A 139 -2.66 -13.52 -13.51
C SER A 139 -1.97 -13.66 -14.86
N LEU A 140 -0.65 -13.49 -14.88
CA LEU A 140 0.20 -13.74 -16.04
C LEU A 140 0.79 -15.17 -16.00
N GLY A 141 0.97 -15.75 -17.17
CA GLY A 141 1.85 -16.89 -17.38
C GLY A 141 3.32 -16.50 -17.27
N PRO A 142 4.23 -17.50 -17.20
CA PRO A 142 5.67 -17.23 -16.99
C PRO A 142 6.32 -16.38 -18.08
N ALA A 143 5.82 -16.47 -19.33
CA ALA A 143 6.38 -15.77 -20.50
C ALA A 143 5.48 -14.65 -21.05
N ASP A 144 4.35 -14.37 -20.39
CA ASP A 144 3.45 -13.32 -20.88
C ASP A 144 4.10 -11.93 -20.71
N PRO A 145 3.82 -10.99 -21.61
CA PRO A 145 4.27 -9.62 -21.42
C PRO A 145 3.61 -8.99 -20.18
N PRO A 146 4.26 -8.01 -19.52
CA PRO A 146 3.65 -7.25 -18.43
C PRO A 146 2.35 -6.58 -18.85
N PHE A 147 1.41 -6.41 -17.91
CA PHE A 147 0.17 -5.68 -18.13
C PHE A 147 0.41 -4.20 -18.41
N THR A 148 -0.30 -3.67 -19.39
CA THR A 148 -0.36 -2.23 -19.68
C THR A 148 -1.70 -1.66 -19.23
N GLU A 149 -1.86 -0.34 -19.27
CA GLU A 149 -3.10 0.33 -18.89
C GLU A 149 -4.30 0.02 -19.82
N VAL A 150 -4.04 -0.58 -20.98
CA VAL A 150 -5.07 -1.05 -21.91
C VAL A 150 -5.37 -2.55 -21.78
N SER A 151 -4.68 -3.25 -20.90
CA SER A 151 -4.96 -4.66 -20.60
C SER A 151 -6.36 -4.81 -20.00
N PRO A 152 -7.16 -5.81 -20.40
CA PRO A 152 -8.47 -6.05 -19.82
C PRO A 152 -8.36 -6.46 -18.34
N TYR A 153 -9.31 -6.05 -17.52
CA TYR A 153 -9.43 -6.50 -16.14
C TYR A 153 -9.97 -7.92 -16.06
N ALA A 154 -9.31 -8.77 -15.28
CA ALA A 154 -9.69 -10.16 -15.03
C ALA A 154 -9.35 -10.58 -13.59
N PRO A 155 -9.90 -9.88 -12.56
CA PRO A 155 -9.52 -10.10 -11.16
C PRO A 155 -9.93 -11.48 -10.66
N ASN A 156 -9.05 -12.15 -9.88
CA ASN A 156 -9.24 -13.51 -9.39
C ASN A 156 -9.55 -13.62 -7.90
N SER A 157 -9.54 -12.50 -7.16
CA SER A 157 -9.87 -12.47 -5.73
C SER A 157 -11.00 -11.47 -5.43
N PRO A 158 -11.74 -11.62 -4.31
CA PRO A 158 -12.74 -10.64 -3.91
C PRO A 158 -12.15 -9.23 -3.70
N TYR A 159 -10.92 -9.13 -3.17
CA TYR A 159 -10.19 -7.88 -3.09
C TYR A 159 -9.97 -7.26 -4.47
N ALA A 160 -9.34 -7.99 -5.39
CA ALA A 160 -9.05 -7.49 -6.73
C ALA A 160 -10.33 -7.11 -7.49
N ALA A 161 -11.41 -7.91 -7.34
CA ALA A 161 -12.71 -7.62 -7.93
C ALA A 161 -13.32 -6.32 -7.36
N SER A 162 -13.21 -6.07 -6.05
CA SER A 162 -13.70 -4.85 -5.43
C SER A 162 -12.92 -3.60 -5.89
N LYS A 163 -11.60 -3.74 -6.10
CA LYS A 163 -10.76 -2.66 -6.66
C LYS A 163 -11.09 -2.40 -8.13
N ALA A 164 -11.27 -3.44 -8.95
CA ALA A 164 -11.71 -3.29 -10.33
C ALA A 164 -13.08 -2.59 -10.43
N ALA A 165 -14.02 -2.91 -9.54
CA ALA A 165 -15.31 -2.24 -9.47
C ALA A 165 -15.17 -0.74 -9.13
N SER A 166 -14.31 -0.38 -8.17
CA SER A 166 -14.06 1.02 -7.83
C SER A 166 -13.35 1.78 -8.98
N ASP A 167 -12.40 1.16 -9.68
CA ASP A 167 -11.76 1.76 -10.86
C ASP A 167 -12.80 2.08 -11.94
N HIS A 168 -13.74 1.18 -12.20
CA HIS A 168 -14.83 1.41 -13.15
C HIS A 168 -15.78 2.51 -12.69
N LEU A 169 -16.06 2.63 -11.39
CA LEU A 169 -16.83 3.77 -10.85
C LEU A 169 -16.10 5.10 -11.08
N VAL A 170 -14.83 5.18 -10.73
CA VAL A 170 -14.00 6.39 -10.93
C VAL A 170 -14.01 6.79 -12.41
N ARG A 171 -13.74 5.83 -13.31
CA ARG A 171 -13.79 6.05 -14.75
C ARG A 171 -15.19 6.53 -15.22
N SER A 172 -16.26 5.92 -14.73
CA SER A 172 -17.62 6.29 -15.11
C SER A 172 -17.98 7.72 -14.69
N TYR A 173 -17.54 8.17 -13.52
CA TYR A 173 -17.76 9.54 -13.06
C TYR A 173 -17.05 10.57 -13.93
N HIS A 174 -15.87 10.25 -14.45
CA HIS A 174 -15.21 11.08 -15.44
C HIS A 174 -16.01 11.17 -16.74
N HIS A 175 -16.36 10.03 -17.33
CA HIS A 175 -17.03 10.01 -18.65
C HIS A 175 -18.46 10.52 -18.61
N THR A 176 -19.18 10.32 -17.49
CA THR A 176 -20.60 10.72 -17.38
C THR A 176 -20.75 12.15 -16.91
N TYR A 177 -19.95 12.58 -15.94
CA TYR A 177 -20.12 13.87 -15.27
C TYR A 177 -18.97 14.85 -15.52
N GLY A 178 -17.86 14.41 -16.14
CA GLY A 178 -16.69 15.26 -16.34
C GLY A 178 -15.85 15.47 -15.08
N LEU A 179 -16.01 14.60 -14.04
CA LEU A 179 -15.19 14.73 -12.84
C LEU A 179 -13.70 14.58 -13.18
N PRO A 180 -12.82 15.52 -12.77
CA PRO A 180 -11.39 15.44 -13.05
C PRO A 180 -10.73 14.34 -12.21
N VAL A 181 -10.61 13.15 -12.76
CA VAL A 181 -10.04 11.98 -12.08
C VAL A 181 -8.71 11.56 -12.70
N THR A 182 -7.87 10.90 -11.92
CA THR A 182 -6.75 10.06 -12.36
C THR A 182 -6.73 8.79 -11.53
N THR A 183 -6.21 7.70 -12.09
CA THR A 183 -6.05 6.43 -11.37
C THR A 183 -4.60 5.96 -11.48
N SER A 184 -4.07 5.33 -10.45
CA SER A 184 -2.81 4.60 -10.52
C SER A 184 -2.98 3.15 -10.07
N ASN A 185 -2.49 2.21 -10.88
CA ASN A 185 -2.44 0.79 -10.55
C ASN A 185 -0.99 0.46 -10.15
N CYS A 186 -0.78 0.15 -8.88
CA CYS A 186 0.57 -0.11 -8.38
C CYS A 186 0.86 -1.60 -8.24
N SER A 187 2.13 -1.97 -8.39
CA SER A 187 2.65 -3.28 -8.02
C SER A 187 2.81 -3.45 -6.50
N ASN A 188 3.34 -4.58 -6.04
CA ASN A 188 3.44 -4.91 -4.62
C ASN A 188 4.34 -3.93 -3.86
N ASN A 189 3.75 -3.14 -2.97
CA ASN A 189 4.46 -2.17 -2.16
C ASN A 189 5.13 -2.81 -0.94
N TYR A 190 6.28 -2.25 -0.53
CA TYR A 190 6.97 -2.57 0.71
C TYR A 190 7.69 -1.36 1.29
N GLY A 191 7.94 -1.35 2.60
CA GLY A 191 8.65 -0.26 3.25
C GLY A 191 8.22 0.03 4.70
N PRO A 192 8.61 1.19 5.24
CA PRO A 192 8.22 1.67 6.56
C PRO A 192 6.72 1.69 6.80
N TYR A 193 6.28 1.40 8.03
CA TYR A 193 4.87 1.39 8.47
C TYR A 193 3.99 0.31 7.82
N GLN A 194 4.54 -0.65 7.08
CA GLN A 194 3.75 -1.76 6.55
C GLN A 194 3.33 -2.72 7.65
N PHE A 195 2.02 -2.98 7.77
CA PHE A 195 1.47 -3.84 8.82
C PHE A 195 2.01 -5.28 8.71
N PRO A 196 2.42 -5.93 9.84
CA PRO A 196 3.14 -7.21 9.83
C PRO A 196 2.36 -8.45 9.37
N GLU A 197 1.22 -8.31 8.71
CA GLU A 197 0.48 -9.40 8.07
C GLU A 197 0.91 -9.64 6.60
N LYS A 198 1.61 -8.68 5.99
CA LYS A 198 2.10 -8.78 4.61
C LYS A 198 3.45 -9.49 4.56
N LEU A 199 3.79 -10.09 3.40
CA LEU A 199 4.95 -10.98 3.25
C LEU A 199 6.25 -10.41 3.85
N ILE A 200 6.70 -9.23 3.41
CA ILE A 200 7.99 -8.68 3.83
C ILE A 200 8.03 -8.39 5.34
N PRO A 201 7.11 -7.59 5.91
CA PRO A 201 7.16 -7.33 7.34
C PRO A 201 6.90 -8.56 8.22
N LEU A 202 6.05 -9.49 7.77
CA LEU A 202 5.84 -10.76 8.49
C LEU A 202 7.16 -11.55 8.58
N MET A 203 7.88 -11.69 7.44
CA MET A 203 9.16 -12.42 7.43
C MET A 203 10.21 -11.72 8.31
N LEU A 204 10.27 -10.38 8.26
CA LEU A 204 11.20 -9.60 9.09
C LEU A 204 10.95 -9.82 10.58
N VAL A 205 9.71 -9.63 11.03
CA VAL A 205 9.36 -9.77 12.44
C VAL A 205 9.55 -11.21 12.91
N ASN A 206 9.11 -12.20 12.13
CA ASN A 206 9.30 -13.60 12.46
C ASN A 206 10.79 -13.97 12.55
N ALA A 207 11.63 -13.49 11.63
CA ALA A 207 13.07 -13.72 11.67
C ALA A 207 13.70 -13.15 12.95
N LEU A 208 13.34 -11.91 13.32
CA LEU A 208 13.85 -11.26 14.54
C LEU A 208 13.40 -11.98 15.82
N GLU A 209 12.23 -12.61 15.82
CA GLU A 209 11.70 -13.37 16.94
C GLU A 209 12.07 -14.87 16.92
N GLY A 210 12.81 -15.34 15.89
CA GLY A 210 13.16 -16.75 15.73
C GLY A 210 11.99 -17.66 15.37
N LYS A 211 10.92 -17.09 14.81
CA LYS A 211 9.73 -17.81 14.37
C LYS A 211 9.88 -18.28 12.91
N SER A 212 9.11 -19.30 12.53
CA SER A 212 9.05 -19.82 11.18
C SER A 212 8.71 -18.75 10.14
N LEU A 213 9.36 -18.82 8.97
CA LEU A 213 9.12 -17.96 7.80
C LEU A 213 8.21 -18.72 6.81
N PRO A 214 6.88 -18.55 6.87
CA PRO A 214 5.94 -19.33 6.07
C PRO A 214 5.97 -18.90 4.60
N VAL A 215 6.37 -19.81 3.70
CA VAL A 215 6.37 -19.62 2.25
C VAL A 215 5.25 -20.45 1.63
N TYR A 216 4.30 -19.80 0.96
CA TYR A 216 3.18 -20.49 0.32
C TYR A 216 3.61 -21.36 -0.86
N GLY A 217 3.05 -22.59 -0.92
CA GLY A 217 3.23 -23.52 -2.02
C GLY A 217 4.71 -23.87 -2.26
N ASP A 218 5.18 -23.69 -3.49
CA ASP A 218 6.57 -23.91 -3.90
C ASP A 218 7.46 -22.66 -3.81
N GLY A 219 6.89 -21.52 -3.37
CA GLY A 219 7.60 -20.24 -3.27
C GLY A 219 7.92 -19.57 -4.61
N ARG A 220 7.44 -20.12 -5.74
CA ARG A 220 7.74 -19.61 -7.08
C ARG A 220 6.75 -18.57 -7.62
N HIS A 221 5.81 -18.11 -6.80
CA HIS A 221 4.94 -16.99 -7.18
C HIS A 221 5.79 -15.74 -7.36
N VAL A 222 5.64 -15.07 -8.49
CA VAL A 222 6.44 -13.89 -8.88
C VAL A 222 5.63 -12.63 -8.65
N ARG A 223 6.28 -11.63 -8.05
CA ARG A 223 5.72 -10.28 -7.83
C ARG A 223 6.70 -9.23 -8.30
N ASP A 224 6.20 -8.15 -8.82
CA ASP A 224 6.96 -6.93 -9.00
C ASP A 224 6.93 -6.12 -7.68
N TRP A 225 8.08 -5.72 -7.19
CA TRP A 225 8.24 -5.10 -5.88
C TRP A 225 8.58 -3.62 -6.00
N LEU A 226 7.75 -2.77 -5.40
CA LEU A 226 7.85 -1.32 -5.44
C LEU A 226 8.11 -0.74 -4.03
N TYR A 227 9.23 -0.04 -3.86
CA TYR A 227 9.48 0.65 -2.60
C TYR A 227 8.45 1.77 -2.39
N VAL A 228 7.89 1.86 -1.19
CA VAL A 228 6.78 2.79 -0.89
C VAL A 228 7.13 4.25 -1.12
N GLY A 229 8.40 4.65 -0.89
CA GLY A 229 8.86 6.00 -1.18
C GLY A 229 8.79 6.34 -2.68
N ASP A 230 9.13 5.39 -3.54
CA ASP A 230 9.01 5.54 -4.99
C ASP A 230 7.54 5.60 -5.42
N HIS A 231 6.68 4.77 -4.82
CA HIS A 231 5.23 4.85 -5.07
C HIS A 231 4.68 6.23 -4.68
N CYS A 232 5.04 6.79 -3.53
CA CYS A 232 4.59 8.12 -3.12
C CYS A 232 5.04 9.21 -4.11
N ARG A 233 6.27 9.12 -4.64
CA ARG A 233 6.75 10.03 -5.69
C ARG A 233 5.95 9.88 -7.00
N ALA A 234 5.64 8.64 -7.39
CA ALA A 234 4.81 8.38 -8.57
C ALA A 234 3.40 8.98 -8.42
N VAL A 235 2.76 8.76 -7.27
CA VAL A 235 1.45 9.34 -6.95
C VAL A 235 1.50 10.87 -6.99
N GLU A 236 2.53 11.51 -6.41
CA GLU A 236 2.71 12.97 -6.52
C GLU A 236 2.77 13.42 -7.98
N GLN A 237 3.56 12.74 -8.83
CA GLN A 237 3.68 13.07 -10.25
C GLN A 237 2.32 12.94 -10.98
N VAL A 238 1.58 11.87 -10.73
CA VAL A 238 0.26 11.68 -11.36
C VAL A 238 -0.77 12.70 -10.86
N VAL A 239 -0.78 13.00 -9.55
CA VAL A 239 -1.66 14.01 -8.97
C VAL A 239 -1.42 15.38 -9.59
N ARG A 240 -0.16 15.78 -9.78
CA ARG A 240 0.22 17.12 -10.26
C ARG A 240 0.21 17.25 -11.79
N HIS A 241 0.58 16.21 -12.50
CA HIS A 241 0.90 16.29 -13.93
C HIS A 241 0.18 15.25 -14.79
N GLY A 242 -0.48 14.26 -14.17
CA GLY A 242 -1.22 13.23 -14.90
C GLY A 242 -2.39 13.81 -15.69
N ARG A 243 -2.62 13.27 -16.89
CA ARG A 243 -3.76 13.67 -17.72
C ARG A 243 -5.07 13.24 -17.08
N VAL A 244 -6.03 14.14 -17.01
CA VAL A 244 -7.38 13.87 -16.50
C VAL A 244 -8.04 12.74 -17.29
N GLY A 245 -8.68 11.82 -16.59
CA GLY A 245 -9.35 10.64 -17.15
C GLY A 245 -8.44 9.43 -17.37
N GLU A 246 -7.11 9.59 -17.16
CA GLU A 246 -6.15 8.55 -17.47
C GLU A 246 -5.78 7.68 -16.26
N THR A 247 -5.40 6.43 -16.58
CA THR A 247 -4.79 5.48 -15.65
C THR A 247 -3.29 5.40 -15.92
N TYR A 248 -2.51 5.22 -14.87
CA TYR A 248 -1.06 5.04 -14.92
C TYR A 248 -0.64 3.81 -14.11
N ASN A 249 0.08 2.90 -14.73
CA ASN A 249 0.72 1.80 -14.02
C ASN A 249 1.98 2.28 -13.30
N VAL A 250 2.16 1.83 -12.05
CA VAL A 250 3.30 2.20 -11.21
C VAL A 250 4.04 0.92 -10.79
N GLY A 251 5.04 0.51 -11.55
CA GLY A 251 5.86 -0.68 -11.34
C GLY A 251 7.18 -0.40 -10.64
N GLY A 252 7.69 -1.41 -9.93
CA GLY A 252 9.03 -1.38 -9.33
C GLY A 252 10.13 -1.90 -10.24
N ARG A 253 9.79 -2.54 -11.37
CA ARG A 253 10.71 -3.24 -12.29
C ARG A 253 11.60 -4.26 -11.60
N SER A 254 11.07 -4.89 -10.58
CA SER A 254 11.82 -5.75 -9.67
C SER A 254 11.07 -7.06 -9.45
N GLU A 255 10.82 -7.79 -10.54
CA GLU A 255 10.19 -9.11 -10.47
C GLU A 255 11.08 -10.09 -9.72
N ARG A 256 10.53 -10.72 -8.67
CA ARG A 256 11.20 -11.80 -7.90
C ARG A 256 10.17 -12.81 -7.45
N SER A 257 10.58 -14.06 -7.38
CA SER A 257 9.79 -15.08 -6.69
C SER A 257 9.79 -14.82 -5.18
N ASN A 258 8.72 -15.25 -4.50
CA ASN A 258 8.60 -15.09 -3.05
C ASN A 258 9.78 -15.73 -2.31
N LEU A 259 10.25 -16.90 -2.75
CA LEU A 259 11.38 -17.58 -2.13
C LEU A 259 12.70 -16.83 -2.30
N GLU A 260 12.97 -16.27 -3.50
CA GLU A 260 14.16 -15.43 -3.73
C GLU A 260 14.14 -14.18 -2.85
N LEU A 261 12.97 -13.54 -2.73
CA LEU A 261 12.78 -12.38 -1.85
C LEU A 261 13.06 -12.72 -0.38
N VAL A 262 12.48 -13.81 0.13
CA VAL A 262 12.68 -14.23 1.52
C VAL A 262 14.14 -14.55 1.80
N ARG A 263 14.83 -15.23 0.87
CA ARG A 263 16.27 -15.48 0.99
C ARG A 263 17.11 -14.18 0.98
N LEU A 264 16.71 -13.21 0.17
CA LEU A 264 17.37 -11.89 0.16
C LEU A 264 17.19 -11.18 1.51
N LEU A 265 15.97 -11.21 2.08
CA LEU A 265 15.71 -10.66 3.43
C LEU A 265 16.56 -11.35 4.50
N CYS A 266 16.68 -12.68 4.47
CA CYS A 266 17.53 -13.42 5.40
C CYS A 266 18.98 -12.93 5.35
N ARG A 267 19.56 -12.80 4.15
CA ARG A 267 20.93 -12.28 3.99
C ARG A 267 21.07 -10.85 4.53
N LEU A 268 20.14 -9.95 4.22
CA LEU A 268 20.20 -8.57 4.71
C LEU A 268 20.12 -8.49 6.24
N ILE A 269 19.32 -9.35 6.88
CA ILE A 269 19.27 -9.44 8.35
C ILE A 269 20.63 -9.93 8.88
N GLU A 270 21.20 -11.00 8.33
CA GLU A 270 22.50 -11.54 8.71
C GLU A 270 23.61 -10.49 8.59
N GLU A 271 23.66 -9.72 7.51
CA GLU A 271 24.59 -8.62 7.31
C GLU A 271 24.49 -7.54 8.40
N ARG A 272 23.25 -7.19 8.84
CA ARG A 272 23.05 -6.24 9.92
C ARG A 272 23.51 -6.75 11.27
N PHE A 273 23.25 -8.03 11.58
CA PHE A 273 23.74 -8.65 12.80
C PHE A 273 25.27 -8.78 12.84
N ALA A 274 25.89 -9.04 11.70
CA ALA A 274 27.34 -9.05 11.59
C ALA A 274 27.96 -7.66 11.80
N ALA A 275 27.29 -6.61 11.32
CA ALA A 275 27.74 -5.23 11.45
C ALA A 275 27.48 -4.62 12.84
N ASP A 276 26.42 -5.05 13.54
CA ASP A 276 26.04 -4.54 14.86
C ASP A 276 25.74 -5.68 15.84
N GLN A 277 26.74 -6.02 16.67
CA GLN A 277 26.62 -7.05 17.72
C GLN A 277 25.57 -6.74 18.80
N SER A 278 25.10 -5.47 18.92
CA SER A 278 24.06 -5.13 19.87
C SER A 278 22.71 -5.72 19.48
N LEU A 279 22.48 -6.01 18.19
CA LEU A 279 21.27 -6.65 17.70
C LEU A 279 21.07 -8.04 18.27
N GLY A 280 22.15 -8.82 18.49
CA GLY A 280 22.06 -10.14 19.13
C GLY A 280 21.52 -10.09 20.56
N ARG A 281 21.79 -8.99 21.30
CA ARG A 281 21.21 -8.79 22.65
C ARG A 281 19.76 -8.32 22.60
N ARG A 282 19.39 -7.53 21.57
CA ARG A 282 18.02 -7.04 21.40
C ARG A 282 17.08 -8.10 20.87
N PHE A 283 17.56 -8.94 19.95
CA PHE A 283 16.79 -9.98 19.27
C PHE A 283 17.46 -11.37 19.48
N PRO A 284 17.51 -11.87 20.72
CA PRO A 284 18.22 -13.12 21.02
C PRO A 284 17.58 -14.36 20.40
N GLY A 285 16.30 -14.28 19.97
CA GLY A 285 15.60 -15.34 19.24
C GLY A 285 16.01 -15.48 17.77
N CYS A 286 16.59 -14.42 17.18
CA CYS A 286 17.03 -14.46 15.78
C CYS A 286 18.23 -15.42 15.62
N PRO A 287 18.22 -16.38 14.66
CA PRO A 287 19.35 -17.29 14.43
C PRO A 287 20.68 -16.58 14.24
N ALA A 288 20.67 -15.42 13.57
CA ALA A 288 21.86 -14.60 13.34
C ALA A 288 22.52 -14.11 14.64
N ALA A 289 21.80 -14.02 15.75
CA ALA A 289 22.38 -13.70 17.07
C ALA A 289 23.38 -14.77 17.54
N GLY A 290 23.17 -16.03 17.15
CA GLY A 290 24.06 -17.16 17.40
C GLY A 290 24.97 -17.52 16.22
N GLY A 291 24.97 -16.72 15.14
CA GLY A 291 25.73 -17.00 13.92
C GLY A 291 25.16 -18.11 13.03
N ALA A 292 23.91 -18.53 13.28
CA ALA A 292 23.21 -19.49 12.43
C ALA A 292 22.46 -18.77 11.28
N PRO A 293 22.26 -19.44 10.12
CA PRO A 293 21.55 -18.87 9.00
C PRO A 293 20.07 -18.57 9.34
N VAL A 294 19.61 -17.36 9.02
CA VAL A 294 18.20 -16.99 9.17
C VAL A 294 17.30 -17.80 8.22
N SER A 295 17.86 -18.22 7.08
CA SER A 295 17.16 -19.07 6.11
C SER A 295 16.72 -20.43 6.64
N ASP A 296 17.28 -20.91 7.76
CA ASP A 296 16.87 -22.16 8.41
C ASP A 296 15.44 -22.09 8.99
N LEU A 297 14.92 -20.88 9.17
CA LEU A 297 13.54 -20.64 9.58
C LEU A 297 12.52 -20.81 8.45
N ILE A 298 12.93 -20.95 7.18
CA ILE A 298 12.01 -21.03 6.04
C ILE A 298 11.23 -22.35 6.12
N ALA A 299 9.90 -22.23 6.10
CA ALA A 299 9.00 -23.36 6.11
C ALA A 299 7.95 -23.24 4.99
N PHE A 300 7.81 -24.27 4.17
CA PHE A 300 6.79 -24.31 3.13
C PHE A 300 5.43 -24.66 3.74
N VAL A 301 4.41 -23.86 3.43
CA VAL A 301 3.04 -24.05 3.90
C VAL A 301 2.09 -24.28 2.73
N LYS A 302 0.87 -24.78 3.02
CA LYS A 302 -0.15 -25.01 2.00
C LYS A 302 -0.46 -23.70 1.27
N ASP A 303 -0.56 -23.78 -0.07
CA ASP A 303 -0.91 -22.62 -0.88
C ASP A 303 -2.36 -22.19 -0.68
N ARG A 304 -2.64 -20.89 -0.87
CA ARG A 304 -3.97 -20.31 -0.74
C ARG A 304 -4.81 -20.49 -2.02
N PRO A 305 -6.14 -20.60 -1.93
CA PRO A 305 -7.01 -20.59 -3.09
C PRO A 305 -6.86 -19.32 -3.94
N GLY A 306 -6.90 -19.44 -5.26
CA GLY A 306 -6.84 -18.28 -6.17
C GLY A 306 -5.52 -17.51 -6.14
N HIS A 307 -4.42 -18.18 -5.79
CA HIS A 307 -3.10 -17.55 -5.71
C HIS A 307 -2.51 -17.35 -7.11
N ASP A 308 -2.62 -16.15 -7.65
CA ASP A 308 -2.09 -15.79 -8.95
C ASP A 308 -0.58 -16.04 -9.07
N ARG A 309 -0.17 -16.63 -10.17
CA ARG A 309 1.22 -17.10 -10.35
C ARG A 309 2.20 -15.96 -10.54
N ARG A 310 1.87 -14.95 -11.34
CA ARG A 310 2.76 -13.85 -11.64
C ARG A 310 1.97 -12.56 -11.83
N TYR A 311 2.46 -11.49 -11.21
CA TYR A 311 2.09 -10.12 -11.50
C TYR A 311 3.30 -9.37 -12.04
N ALA A 312 3.10 -8.65 -13.12
CA ALA A 312 4.06 -7.69 -13.66
C ALA A 312 3.31 -6.62 -14.45
N ILE A 313 3.71 -5.38 -14.29
CA ILE A 313 3.12 -4.25 -15.02
C ILE A 313 4.17 -3.45 -15.77
N ASP A 314 3.76 -2.90 -16.91
CA ASP A 314 4.54 -1.96 -17.68
C ASP A 314 4.24 -0.54 -17.21
N ASP A 315 5.25 0.17 -16.71
CA ASP A 315 5.20 1.56 -16.28
C ASP A 315 5.62 2.54 -17.39
N GLY A 316 5.68 2.08 -18.63
CA GLY A 316 6.15 2.84 -19.79
C GLY A 316 5.44 4.16 -19.97
N LYS A 317 4.11 4.19 -19.83
CA LYS A 317 3.31 5.40 -19.92
C LYS A 317 3.69 6.44 -18.86
N LEU A 318 3.82 6.03 -17.60
CA LEU A 318 4.20 6.90 -16.50
C LEU A 318 5.60 7.50 -16.73
N ARG A 319 6.53 6.68 -17.18
CA ARG A 319 7.90 7.11 -17.53
C ARG A 319 7.91 8.09 -18.69
N ASP A 320 7.23 7.76 -19.78
CA ASP A 320 7.33 8.49 -21.04
C ASP A 320 6.54 9.81 -20.99
N GLU A 321 5.40 9.85 -20.30
CA GLU A 321 4.58 11.05 -20.15
C GLU A 321 5.01 11.96 -18.96
N LEU A 322 5.41 11.36 -17.83
CA LEU A 322 5.67 12.11 -16.60
C LEU A 322 7.13 12.04 -16.13
N GLY A 323 8.01 11.34 -16.85
CA GLY A 323 9.44 11.25 -16.54
C GLY A 323 9.77 10.45 -15.28
N PHE A 324 8.79 9.73 -14.70
CA PHE A 324 9.00 8.97 -13.46
C PHE A 324 9.93 7.78 -13.67
N ARG A 325 10.81 7.57 -12.70
CA ARG A 325 11.63 6.35 -12.55
C ARG A 325 11.78 6.02 -11.07
N PRO A 326 11.69 4.74 -10.67
CA PRO A 326 12.08 4.33 -9.32
C PRO A 326 13.53 4.76 -9.02
N GLU A 327 13.78 5.25 -7.80
CA GLU A 327 15.13 5.60 -7.32
C GLU A 327 15.77 4.43 -6.59
N GLU A 328 14.95 3.61 -5.92
CA GLU A 328 15.44 2.46 -5.19
C GLU A 328 15.47 1.20 -6.06
N THR A 329 16.56 0.45 -5.95
CA THR A 329 16.57 -0.95 -6.37
C THR A 329 15.86 -1.80 -5.31
N LEU A 330 15.51 -3.05 -5.64
CA LEU A 330 14.93 -3.96 -4.64
C LEU A 330 15.85 -4.11 -3.42
N GLU A 331 17.15 -4.25 -3.64
CA GLU A 331 18.13 -4.43 -2.57
C GLU A 331 18.26 -3.18 -1.69
N SER A 332 18.38 -1.98 -2.28
CA SER A 332 18.49 -0.75 -1.51
C SER A 332 17.21 -0.44 -0.72
N GLY A 333 16.02 -0.63 -1.34
CA GLY A 333 14.73 -0.45 -0.67
C GLY A 333 14.50 -1.47 0.45
N LEU A 334 14.88 -2.75 0.24
CA LEU A 334 14.80 -3.77 1.31
C LEU A 334 15.78 -3.47 2.45
N THR A 335 16.98 -3.02 2.14
CA THR A 335 17.95 -2.58 3.15
C THR A 335 17.38 -1.49 4.04
N ARG A 336 16.78 -0.43 3.43
CA ARG A 336 16.10 0.64 4.18
C ARG A 336 14.93 0.10 5.01
N THR A 337 14.20 -0.89 4.48
CA THR A 337 13.08 -1.51 5.18
C THR A 337 13.56 -2.29 6.40
N VAL A 338 14.59 -3.14 6.25
CA VAL A 338 15.21 -3.88 7.36
C VAL A 338 15.69 -2.91 8.44
N ASP A 339 16.44 -1.86 8.06
CA ASP A 339 16.95 -0.85 8.99
C ASP A 339 15.83 -0.15 9.74
N TRP A 340 14.72 0.15 9.05
CA TRP A 340 13.56 0.76 9.68
C TRP A 340 12.92 -0.17 10.73
N TYR A 341 12.69 -1.45 10.42
CA TYR A 341 12.12 -2.41 11.37
C TYR A 341 13.04 -2.66 12.57
N LEU A 342 14.35 -2.71 12.36
CA LEU A 342 15.33 -2.83 13.44
C LEU A 342 15.31 -1.63 14.38
N THR A 343 15.05 -0.42 13.89
CA THR A 343 15.06 0.81 14.69
C THR A 343 13.70 1.17 15.27
N HIS A 344 12.60 0.60 14.74
CA HIS A 344 11.22 0.91 15.16
C HIS A 344 10.53 -0.29 15.85
N GLU A 345 11.28 -1.05 16.66
CA GLU A 345 10.75 -2.19 17.41
C GLU A 345 9.49 -1.85 18.24
N PRO A 346 9.42 -0.72 19.00
CA PRO A 346 8.22 -0.38 19.74
C PRO A 346 6.97 -0.22 18.87
N TRP A 347 7.15 0.27 17.62
CA TRP A 347 6.04 0.45 16.70
C TRP A 347 5.45 -0.89 16.26
N TRP A 348 6.27 -1.81 15.71
CA TRP A 348 5.73 -3.08 15.21
C TRP A 348 5.27 -4.00 16.33
N ARG A 349 5.85 -3.93 17.53
CA ARG A 349 5.30 -4.62 18.70
C ARG A 349 3.95 -4.06 19.13
N GLY A 350 3.77 -2.74 19.06
CA GLY A 350 2.51 -2.08 19.42
C GLY A 350 1.35 -2.39 18.48
N VAL A 351 1.63 -2.64 17.16
CA VAL A 351 0.57 -2.99 16.20
C VAL A 351 0.25 -4.50 16.17
N MET A 352 1.09 -5.34 16.78
CA MET A 352 0.87 -6.79 16.91
C MET A 352 0.13 -7.10 18.23
N ASP A 353 -1.12 -6.71 18.31
CA ASP A 353 -1.99 -6.96 19.46
C ASP A 353 -2.63 -8.37 19.45
N GLY A 354 -3.51 -8.62 20.42
CA GLY A 354 -4.21 -9.90 20.53
C GLY A 354 -5.03 -10.26 19.28
N SER A 355 -5.57 -9.29 18.55
CA SER A 355 -6.33 -9.52 17.31
C SER A 355 -5.42 -9.98 16.18
N TYR A 356 -4.23 -9.40 16.06
CA TYR A 356 -3.19 -9.84 15.14
C TYR A 356 -2.75 -11.28 15.42
N HIS A 357 -2.44 -11.62 16.69
CA HIS A 357 -2.02 -12.97 17.06
C HIS A 357 -3.12 -14.02 16.82
N ALA A 358 -4.37 -13.71 17.12
CA ALA A 358 -5.49 -14.60 16.83
C ALA A 358 -5.67 -14.85 15.33
N TRP A 359 -5.46 -13.82 14.50
CA TRP A 359 -5.56 -13.94 13.06
C TRP A 359 -4.39 -14.77 12.48
N THR A 360 -3.13 -14.50 12.88
CA THR A 360 -1.95 -15.24 12.40
C THR A 360 -1.98 -16.71 12.79
N ALA A 361 -2.39 -17.04 14.03
CA ALA A 361 -2.54 -18.42 14.49
C ALA A 361 -3.56 -19.20 13.64
N ARG A 362 -4.68 -18.58 13.29
CA ARG A 362 -5.72 -19.20 12.44
C ARG A 362 -5.26 -19.47 11.01
N HIS A 363 -4.46 -18.57 10.41
CA HIS A 363 -4.13 -18.60 8.99
C HIS A 363 -2.81 -19.31 8.69
N TYR A 364 -1.83 -19.21 9.56
CA TYR A 364 -0.51 -19.79 9.35
C TYR A 364 -0.20 -20.99 10.24
N GLY A 365 -1.12 -21.36 11.15
CA GLY A 365 -0.94 -22.52 12.05
C GLY A 365 0.23 -22.37 13.03
N VAL A 366 0.73 -21.14 13.20
CA VAL A 366 1.80 -20.81 14.15
C VAL A 366 1.14 -20.39 15.46
N PRO A 367 1.35 -21.11 16.59
CA PRO A 367 0.94 -20.63 17.91
C PRO A 367 1.63 -19.30 18.18
N GLY A 368 0.86 -18.32 18.65
CA GLY A 368 1.35 -16.98 18.99
C GLY A 368 2.34 -16.99 20.18
#